data_fc8a9c9338525ae0c4797431b1e0df5e
#
_entry.id   fc8a9c9338525ae0c4797431b1e0df5e
#
_cell.length_a   1.000
_cell.length_b   1.000
_cell.length_c   1.000
_cell.angle_alpha   90.00
_cell.angle_beta   90.00
_cell.angle_gamma   90.00
#
_symmetry.space_group_name_H-M   'P 1'
#
loop_
_entity.id
_entity.type
_entity.pdbx_description
1 polymer ?
#
loop_
_entity_poly.entity_id
_entity_poly.type
_entity_poly.pdbx_seq_one_letter_code
_entity_poly.pdbx_strand_id
1 'polypeptide(L)'
;MDVLWEMQPPKAAYVHVPFCRRRCFYCDFPISVVGDRLIGESSGMMAEYVAWLIREIELEVPKDEGLSSIFFGGGTPSLLSPGQISQILITLEQRFGFESGIEISMEVDPGTFDLPRLNSWRSAGVNRFSLGVQAFQDELLEACGRSHRMKDVERSVELLRSTEIGRAHV
;
A
#
# COMPACT_ATOMS: atom_id res chain seq x y z
N MET A 1 -11.70 -35.71 22.41
CA MET A 1 -12.41 -34.41 22.47
C MET A 1 -11.59 -33.45 21.62
N ASP A 2 -11.85 -33.50 20.32
CA ASP A 2 -11.10 -32.69 19.35
C ASP A 2 -11.64 -31.28 19.45
N VAL A 3 -10.87 -30.40 20.09
CA VAL A 3 -11.11 -28.92 20.00
C VAL A 3 -10.65 -28.51 18.62
N LEU A 4 -11.51 -28.73 17.63
CA LEU A 4 -11.38 -28.07 16.35
C LEU A 4 -11.55 -26.56 16.63
N TRP A 5 -10.45 -25.82 16.64
CA TRP A 5 -10.51 -24.36 16.54
C TRP A 5 -11.22 -24.07 15.22
N GLU A 6 -12.50 -23.73 15.29
CA GLU A 6 -13.20 -23.12 14.16
C GLU A 6 -12.50 -21.79 13.90
N MET A 7 -11.50 -21.82 13.03
CA MET A 7 -10.87 -20.60 12.55
C MET A 7 -11.94 -19.80 11.82
N GLN A 8 -12.33 -18.68 12.42
CA GLN A 8 -13.22 -17.75 11.74
C GLN A 8 -12.58 -17.33 10.41
N PRO A 9 -13.36 -17.16 9.35
CA PRO A 9 -12.85 -16.68 8.06
C PRO A 9 -12.13 -15.34 8.21
N PRO A 10 -11.02 -15.13 7.50
CA PRO A 10 -10.35 -13.83 7.54
C PRO A 10 -11.30 -12.76 7.00
N LYS A 11 -11.49 -11.70 7.76
CA LYS A 11 -12.27 -10.51 7.36
C LYS A 11 -11.38 -9.36 6.88
N ALA A 12 -10.06 -9.53 6.94
CA ALA A 12 -9.09 -8.54 6.56
C ALA A 12 -7.94 -9.16 5.76
N ALA A 13 -7.41 -8.42 4.81
CA ALA A 13 -6.19 -8.75 4.09
C ALA A 13 -5.12 -7.70 4.35
N TYR A 14 -3.92 -8.15 4.72
CA TYR A 14 -2.72 -7.32 4.75
C TYR A 14 -1.84 -7.67 3.56
N VAL A 15 -1.62 -6.69 2.70
CA VAL A 15 -0.73 -6.82 1.53
C VAL A 15 0.59 -6.16 1.86
N HIS A 16 1.61 -7.00 2.11
CA HIS A 16 2.96 -6.50 2.39
C HIS A 16 3.67 -6.12 1.10
N VAL A 17 4.16 -4.88 0.99
CA VAL A 17 4.93 -4.41 -0.17
C VAL A 17 6.37 -4.11 0.28
N PRO A 18 7.34 -5.01 0.03
CA PRO A 18 8.68 -4.93 0.62
C PRO A 18 9.64 -3.98 -0.11
N PHE A 19 9.16 -3.00 -0.84
CA PHE A 19 10.00 -2.13 -1.64
C PHE A 19 10.09 -0.73 -1.05
N CYS A 20 11.32 -0.17 -1.01
CA CYS A 20 11.58 1.22 -0.63
C CYS A 20 12.58 1.85 -1.58
N ARG A 21 12.51 3.18 -1.75
CA ARG A 21 13.56 3.93 -2.47
C ARG A 21 14.89 3.87 -1.75
N ARG A 22 14.86 3.95 -0.41
CA ARG A 22 16.03 3.94 0.50
C ARG A 22 15.64 3.23 1.78
N ARG A 23 16.64 2.77 2.52
CA ARG A 23 16.44 2.28 3.89
C ARG A 23 16.56 3.46 4.85
N CYS A 24 15.50 3.74 5.60
CA CYS A 24 15.55 4.70 6.71
C CYS A 24 16.39 4.14 7.85
N PHE A 25 17.12 5.00 8.58
CA PHE A 25 18.08 4.55 9.61
C PHE A 25 17.45 3.89 10.83
N TYR A 26 16.14 4.09 11.03
CA TYR A 26 15.38 3.49 12.14
C TYR A 26 14.59 2.24 11.73
N CYS A 27 14.65 1.83 10.45
CA CYS A 27 13.73 0.82 9.92
C CYS A 27 14.36 -0.58 9.93
N ASP A 28 13.71 -1.50 10.67
CA ASP A 28 14.09 -2.91 10.76
C ASP A 28 13.27 -3.85 9.86
N PHE A 29 12.38 -3.30 9.04
CA PHE A 29 11.58 -4.11 8.14
C PHE A 29 12.44 -4.83 7.08
N PRO A 30 12.06 -6.06 6.70
CA PRO A 30 12.67 -6.76 5.58
C PRO A 30 12.24 -6.08 4.27
N ILE A 31 13.07 -5.17 3.78
CA ILE A 31 12.81 -4.40 2.57
C ILE A 31 13.89 -4.61 1.50
N SER A 32 13.47 -4.49 0.25
CA SER A 32 14.32 -4.39 -0.93
C SER A 32 14.45 -2.93 -1.35
N VAL A 33 15.68 -2.41 -1.37
CA VAL A 33 15.94 -1.04 -1.83
C VAL A 33 16.00 -1.03 -3.36
N VAL A 34 15.10 -0.29 -3.99
CA VAL A 34 14.99 -0.21 -5.47
C VAL A 34 15.55 1.09 -6.04
N GLY A 35 15.87 2.09 -5.19
CA GLY A 35 16.36 3.40 -5.61
C GLY A 35 15.28 4.32 -6.18
N ASP A 36 15.70 5.49 -6.61
CA ASP A 36 14.78 6.55 -7.06
C ASP A 36 14.29 6.36 -8.53
N ARG A 37 14.94 5.48 -9.29
CA ARG A 37 14.69 5.31 -10.73
C ARG A 37 13.64 4.25 -11.04
N LEU A 38 13.31 3.40 -10.08
CA LEU A 38 12.41 2.27 -10.32
C LEU A 38 11.04 2.56 -9.75
N ILE A 39 10.05 2.52 -10.61
CA ILE A 39 8.64 2.48 -10.29
C ILE A 39 8.07 1.14 -10.79
N GLY A 40 7.00 0.68 -10.22
CA GLY A 40 6.46 -0.67 -10.40
C GLY A 40 6.47 -1.21 -11.83
N GLU A 41 6.09 -0.38 -12.82
CA GLU A 41 6.02 -0.79 -14.23
C GLU A 41 7.39 -1.01 -14.89
N SER A 42 8.42 -0.31 -14.44
CA SER A 42 9.79 -0.40 -15.00
C SER A 42 10.68 -1.36 -14.24
N SER A 43 10.22 -1.89 -13.11
CA SER A 43 10.98 -2.83 -12.27
C SER A 43 10.52 -4.27 -12.49
N GLY A 44 11.39 -5.08 -13.10
CA GLY A 44 11.16 -6.53 -13.22
C GLY A 44 10.93 -7.20 -11.87
N MET A 45 11.66 -6.79 -10.83
CA MET A 45 11.52 -7.31 -9.47
C MET A 45 10.13 -7.04 -8.88
N MET A 46 9.59 -5.83 -9.04
CA MET A 46 8.24 -5.51 -8.56
C MET A 46 7.17 -6.25 -9.34
N ALA A 47 7.34 -6.38 -10.67
CA ALA A 47 6.41 -7.14 -11.51
C ALA A 47 6.40 -8.63 -11.14
N GLU A 48 7.58 -9.21 -10.92
CA GLU A 48 7.71 -10.60 -10.47
C GLU A 48 7.08 -10.80 -9.08
N TYR A 49 7.35 -9.91 -8.14
CA TYR A 49 6.72 -9.95 -6.82
C TYR A 49 5.19 -9.92 -6.90
N VAL A 50 4.63 -9.01 -7.69
CA VAL A 50 3.16 -8.92 -7.86
C VAL A 50 2.60 -10.19 -8.49
N ALA A 51 3.29 -10.79 -9.46
CA ALA A 51 2.87 -12.06 -10.05
C ALA A 51 2.84 -13.20 -9.02
N TRP A 52 3.84 -13.29 -8.13
CA TRP A 52 3.87 -14.28 -7.06
C TRP A 52 2.78 -14.01 -6.01
N LEU A 53 2.56 -12.75 -5.64
CA LEU A 53 1.49 -12.37 -4.71
C LEU A 53 0.10 -12.72 -5.25
N ILE A 54 -0.15 -12.45 -6.53
CA ILE A 54 -1.40 -12.86 -7.20
C ILE A 54 -1.56 -14.38 -7.12
N ARG A 55 -0.49 -15.12 -7.41
CA ARG A 55 -0.52 -16.58 -7.33
C ARG A 55 -0.80 -17.07 -5.91
N GLU A 56 -0.23 -16.44 -4.89
CA GLU A 56 -0.50 -16.75 -3.48
C GLU A 56 -1.98 -16.54 -3.16
N ILE A 57 -2.55 -15.37 -3.55
CA ILE A 57 -3.97 -15.08 -3.34
C ILE A 57 -4.87 -16.13 -4.02
N GLU A 58 -4.54 -16.55 -5.24
CA GLU A 58 -5.30 -17.57 -5.98
C GLU A 58 -5.29 -18.95 -5.31
N LEU A 59 -4.22 -19.27 -4.58
CA LEU A 59 -4.06 -20.55 -3.88
C LEU A 59 -4.77 -20.59 -2.52
N GLU A 60 -5.06 -19.44 -1.93
CA GLU A 60 -5.77 -19.37 -0.65
C GLU A 60 -7.19 -19.95 -0.76
N VAL A 61 -7.66 -20.53 0.32
CA VAL A 61 -9.01 -21.11 0.36
C VAL A 61 -10.04 -19.98 0.52
N PRO A 62 -10.96 -19.81 -0.44
CA PRO A 62 -12.02 -18.81 -0.30
C PRO A 62 -12.95 -19.19 0.84
N LYS A 63 -13.53 -18.20 1.49
CA LYS A 63 -14.52 -18.35 2.55
C LYS A 63 -15.76 -17.55 2.19
N ASP A 64 -16.89 -17.96 2.75
CA ASP A 64 -18.22 -17.43 2.36
C ASP A 64 -18.48 -15.98 2.78
N GLU A 65 -17.63 -15.41 3.65
CA GLU A 65 -17.73 -14.02 4.10
C GLU A 65 -16.69 -13.17 3.37
N GLY A 66 -17.12 -12.04 2.78
CA GLY A 66 -16.26 -11.10 2.08
C GLY A 66 -15.29 -10.36 3.03
N LEU A 67 -14.23 -9.76 2.45
CA LEU A 67 -13.31 -8.92 3.20
C LEU A 67 -13.97 -7.58 3.57
N SER A 68 -13.83 -7.16 4.81
CA SER A 68 -14.28 -5.86 5.33
C SER A 68 -13.18 -4.80 5.29
N SER A 69 -11.90 -5.22 5.21
CA SER A 69 -10.78 -4.30 5.10
C SER A 69 -9.58 -4.90 4.35
N ILE A 70 -8.87 -4.04 3.64
CA ILE A 70 -7.58 -4.36 3.00
C ILE A 70 -6.59 -3.27 3.38
N PHE A 71 -5.37 -3.66 3.73
CA PHE A 71 -4.31 -2.74 4.07
C PHE A 71 -3.04 -3.05 3.26
N PHE A 72 -2.63 -2.11 2.42
CA PHE A 72 -1.34 -2.14 1.74
C PHE A 72 -0.31 -1.43 2.62
N GLY A 73 0.66 -2.17 3.12
CA GLY A 73 1.69 -1.65 4.03
C GLY A 73 3.06 -2.29 3.81
N GLY A 74 3.96 -2.03 4.73
CA GLY A 74 5.30 -2.62 4.76
C GLY A 74 6.41 -1.64 4.44
N GLY A 75 6.95 -1.67 3.24
CA GLY A 75 7.95 -0.72 2.76
C GLY A 75 7.29 0.58 2.26
N THR A 76 7.07 0.66 0.97
CA THR A 76 6.45 1.82 0.32
C THR A 76 5.47 1.35 -0.76
N PRO A 77 4.22 1.02 -0.40
CA PRO A 77 3.21 0.54 -1.35
C PRO A 77 2.96 1.48 -2.53
N SER A 78 3.13 2.78 -2.34
CA SER A 78 3.00 3.79 -3.39
C SER A 78 4.07 3.71 -4.51
N LEU A 79 5.04 2.80 -4.41
CA LEU A 79 5.97 2.48 -5.50
C LEU A 79 5.36 1.52 -6.52
N LEU A 80 4.37 0.72 -6.16
CA LEU A 80 3.63 -0.09 -7.12
C LEU A 80 2.85 0.80 -8.08
N SER A 81 2.75 0.37 -9.33
CA SER A 81 1.93 1.09 -10.30
C SER A 81 0.44 0.97 -9.99
N PRO A 82 -0.39 1.92 -10.45
CA PRO A 82 -1.84 1.79 -10.31
C PRO A 82 -2.40 0.50 -10.92
N GLY A 83 -1.83 0.03 -12.03
CA GLY A 83 -2.20 -1.24 -12.65
C GLY A 83 -1.90 -2.44 -11.76
N GLN A 84 -0.76 -2.45 -11.07
CA GLN A 84 -0.39 -3.50 -10.12
C GLN A 84 -1.32 -3.52 -8.90
N ILE A 85 -1.63 -2.36 -8.32
CA ILE A 85 -2.60 -2.25 -7.22
C ILE A 85 -3.98 -2.76 -7.66
N SER A 86 -4.43 -2.35 -8.86
CA SER A 86 -5.72 -2.80 -9.41
C SER A 86 -5.77 -4.32 -9.61
N GLN A 87 -4.71 -4.93 -10.15
CA GLN A 87 -4.64 -6.38 -10.31
C GLN A 87 -4.74 -7.13 -8.99
N ILE A 88 -4.02 -6.68 -7.95
CA ILE A 88 -4.08 -7.28 -6.61
C ILE A 88 -5.52 -7.18 -6.05
N LEU A 89 -6.15 -6.00 -6.14
CA LEU A 89 -7.51 -5.79 -5.63
C LEU A 89 -8.54 -6.65 -6.39
N ILE A 90 -8.45 -6.72 -7.72
CA ILE A 90 -9.32 -7.58 -8.53
C ILE A 90 -9.18 -9.06 -8.12
N THR A 91 -7.94 -9.53 -7.91
CA THR A 91 -7.69 -10.92 -7.51
C THR A 91 -8.24 -11.20 -6.12
N LEU A 92 -8.06 -10.28 -5.16
CA LEU A 92 -8.64 -10.39 -3.81
C LEU A 92 -10.17 -10.43 -3.86
N GLU A 93 -10.80 -9.55 -4.65
CA GLU A 93 -12.26 -9.52 -4.80
C GLU A 93 -12.79 -10.80 -5.43
N GLN A 94 -12.15 -11.30 -6.48
CA GLN A 94 -12.53 -12.55 -7.13
C GLN A 94 -12.39 -13.76 -6.20
N ARG A 95 -11.39 -13.73 -5.31
CA ARG A 95 -11.09 -14.87 -4.43
C ARG A 95 -11.92 -14.89 -3.17
N PHE A 96 -12.13 -13.74 -2.53
CA PHE A 96 -12.76 -13.65 -1.21
C PHE A 96 -14.09 -12.90 -1.23
N GLY A 97 -14.37 -12.10 -2.26
CA GLY A 97 -15.43 -11.09 -2.25
C GLY A 97 -15.13 -9.90 -1.33
N PHE A 98 -15.85 -8.81 -1.51
CA PHE A 98 -15.77 -7.62 -0.66
C PHE A 98 -17.09 -7.33 -0.01
N GLU A 99 -17.08 -6.97 1.27
CA GLU A 99 -18.26 -6.44 1.96
C GLU A 99 -18.60 -5.04 1.42
N SER A 100 -19.88 -4.69 1.48
CA SER A 100 -20.32 -3.33 1.13
C SER A 100 -19.66 -2.30 2.03
N GLY A 101 -18.99 -1.31 1.44
CA GLY A 101 -18.29 -0.26 2.19
C GLY A 101 -16.93 -0.67 2.73
N ILE A 102 -16.31 -1.72 2.18
CA ILE A 102 -14.95 -2.15 2.54
C ILE A 102 -13.97 -0.96 2.65
N GLU A 103 -13.14 -0.96 3.70
CA GLU A 103 -12.02 -0.02 3.82
C GLU A 103 -10.80 -0.59 3.08
N ILE A 104 -10.31 0.13 2.08
CA ILE A 104 -9.07 -0.19 1.36
C ILE A 104 -8.06 0.90 1.64
N SER A 105 -7.13 0.59 2.54
CA SER A 105 -6.11 1.51 3.05
C SER A 105 -4.77 1.28 2.37
N MET A 106 -4.03 2.36 2.08
CA MET A 106 -2.69 2.26 1.51
C MET A 106 -1.73 3.25 2.18
N GLU A 107 -0.55 2.76 2.58
CA GLU A 107 0.57 3.61 2.98
C GLU A 107 1.19 4.28 1.76
N VAL A 108 1.46 5.58 1.87
CA VAL A 108 2.09 6.38 0.83
C VAL A 108 3.20 7.25 1.42
N ASP A 109 4.31 7.36 0.71
CA ASP A 109 5.39 8.25 1.10
C ASP A 109 5.27 9.60 0.37
N PRO A 110 5.54 10.74 1.04
CA PRO A 110 5.56 12.04 0.38
C PRO A 110 6.48 12.05 -0.84
N GLY A 111 6.03 12.66 -1.92
CA GLY A 111 6.80 12.76 -3.17
C GLY A 111 6.88 11.47 -4.00
N THR A 112 6.09 10.42 -3.67
CA THR A 112 6.04 9.17 -4.46
C THR A 112 4.85 9.12 -5.43
N PHE A 113 3.97 10.09 -5.40
CA PHE A 113 2.76 10.11 -6.21
C PHE A 113 2.41 11.50 -6.71
N ASP A 114 1.60 11.53 -7.76
CA ASP A 114 0.98 12.69 -8.37
C ASP A 114 -0.55 12.52 -8.43
N LEU A 115 -1.25 13.53 -8.92
CA LEU A 115 -2.70 13.50 -9.03
C LEU A 115 -3.23 12.39 -9.96
N PRO A 116 -2.64 12.11 -11.13
CA PRO A 116 -3.05 10.99 -11.97
C PRO A 116 -2.96 9.64 -11.26
N ARG A 117 -1.85 9.36 -10.56
CA ARG A 117 -1.68 8.11 -9.80
C ARG A 117 -2.70 8.00 -8.67
N LEU A 118 -2.89 9.08 -7.92
CA LEU A 118 -3.84 9.14 -6.83
C LEU A 118 -5.27 8.84 -7.31
N ASN A 119 -5.69 9.48 -8.41
CA ASN A 119 -6.99 9.22 -9.02
C ASN A 119 -7.13 7.77 -9.51
N SER A 120 -6.07 7.19 -10.06
CA SER A 120 -6.08 5.79 -10.51
C SER A 120 -6.22 4.82 -9.34
N TRP A 121 -5.54 5.05 -8.21
CA TRP A 121 -5.71 4.22 -7.01
C TRP A 121 -7.12 4.34 -6.43
N ARG A 122 -7.69 5.56 -6.40
CA ARG A 122 -9.09 5.76 -5.99
C ARG A 122 -10.06 5.00 -6.89
N SER A 123 -9.86 5.09 -8.20
CA SER A 123 -10.68 4.36 -9.17
C SER A 123 -10.58 2.84 -9.02
N ALA A 124 -9.44 2.34 -8.54
CA ALA A 124 -9.25 0.93 -8.21
C ALA A 124 -9.92 0.53 -6.88
N GLY A 125 -10.41 1.49 -6.08
CA GLY A 125 -11.13 1.25 -4.83
C GLY A 125 -10.39 1.69 -3.56
N VAL A 126 -9.14 2.17 -3.62
CA VAL A 126 -8.44 2.70 -2.44
C VAL A 126 -9.18 3.94 -1.92
N ASN A 127 -9.62 3.88 -0.65
CA ASN A 127 -10.46 4.92 -0.04
C ASN A 127 -9.88 5.52 1.24
N ARG A 128 -8.69 5.07 1.66
CA ARG A 128 -7.95 5.62 2.78
C ARG A 128 -6.45 5.64 2.49
N PHE A 129 -5.79 6.77 2.76
CA PHE A 129 -4.34 6.89 2.64
C PHE A 129 -3.70 7.23 3.98
N SER A 130 -2.58 6.58 4.28
CA SER A 130 -1.72 6.87 5.42
C SER A 130 -0.42 7.48 4.89
N LEU A 131 -0.17 8.75 5.18
CA LEU A 131 0.98 9.48 4.68
C LEU A 131 2.14 9.39 5.67
N GLY A 132 3.27 8.81 5.26
CA GLY A 132 4.47 8.61 6.07
C GLY A 132 5.31 9.88 6.23
N VAL A 133 4.86 10.85 7.03
CA VAL A 133 5.53 12.15 7.22
C VAL A 133 6.77 12.03 8.09
N GLN A 134 6.69 11.37 9.24
CA GLN A 134 7.74 11.10 10.24
C GLN A 134 8.20 12.34 11.03
N ALA A 135 8.48 13.47 10.39
CA ALA A 135 8.84 14.74 11.00
C ALA A 135 8.48 15.91 10.07
N PHE A 136 8.41 17.12 10.64
CA PHE A 136 8.14 18.36 9.89
C PHE A 136 9.39 19.22 9.69
N GLN A 137 10.52 18.82 10.27
CA GLN A 137 11.80 19.50 10.15
C GLN A 137 12.70 18.73 9.17
N ASP A 138 13.22 19.44 8.17
CA ASP A 138 14.06 18.83 7.12
C ASP A 138 15.35 18.19 7.69
N GLU A 139 15.92 18.78 8.74
CA GLU A 139 17.10 18.25 9.42
C GLU A 139 16.80 16.89 10.09
N LEU A 140 15.61 16.74 10.68
CA LEU A 140 15.19 15.47 11.29
C LEU A 140 14.89 14.42 10.22
N LEU A 141 14.23 14.82 9.14
CA LEU A 141 13.99 13.93 7.99
C LEU A 141 15.29 13.42 7.41
N GLU A 142 16.29 14.28 7.26
CA GLU A 142 17.62 13.90 6.78
C GLU A 142 18.33 12.99 7.78
N ALA A 143 18.32 13.31 9.06
CA ALA A 143 18.90 12.49 10.13
C ALA A 143 18.26 11.10 10.22
N CYS A 144 16.99 10.95 9.85
CA CYS A 144 16.29 9.68 9.76
C CYS A 144 16.51 8.91 8.44
N GLY A 145 17.24 9.50 7.47
CA GLY A 145 17.46 8.91 6.14
C GLY A 145 16.24 8.98 5.23
N ARG A 146 15.29 9.91 5.46
CA ARG A 146 14.11 10.09 4.61
C ARG A 146 14.48 10.75 3.27
N SER A 147 13.82 10.30 2.20
CA SER A 147 14.03 10.82 0.85
C SER A 147 13.25 12.11 0.56
N HIS A 148 12.18 12.37 1.32
CA HIS A 148 11.33 13.55 1.17
C HIS A 148 11.74 14.68 2.13
N ARG A 149 11.22 15.86 1.89
CA ARG A 149 11.37 17.08 2.70
C ARG A 149 9.99 17.67 2.99
N MET A 150 9.91 18.69 3.85
CA MET A 150 8.64 19.32 4.25
C MET A 150 7.79 19.79 3.05
N LYS A 151 8.42 20.35 2.03
CA LYS A 151 7.73 20.75 0.79
C LYS A 151 7.02 19.59 0.07
N ASP A 152 7.58 18.37 0.16
CA ASP A 152 6.97 17.18 -0.44
C ASP A 152 5.78 16.72 0.39
N VAL A 153 5.83 16.91 1.71
CA VAL A 153 4.70 16.68 2.63
C VAL A 153 3.55 17.62 2.30
N GLU A 154 3.82 18.94 2.25
CA GLU A 154 2.81 19.97 1.93
C GLU A 154 2.11 19.66 0.61
N ARG A 155 2.89 19.41 -0.44
CA ARG A 155 2.36 19.04 -1.76
C ARG A 155 1.52 17.77 -1.72
N SER A 156 1.96 16.75 -0.99
CA SER A 156 1.24 15.49 -0.86
C SER A 156 -0.09 15.66 -0.14
N VAL A 157 -0.13 16.47 0.92
CA VAL A 157 -1.35 16.82 1.65
C VAL A 157 -2.33 17.60 0.76
N GLU A 158 -1.84 18.57 -0.03
CA GLU A 158 -2.67 19.31 -0.99
C GLU A 158 -3.30 18.37 -2.03
N LEU A 159 -2.53 17.43 -2.59
CA LEU A 159 -3.02 16.43 -3.53
C LEU A 159 -4.09 15.55 -2.91
N LEU A 160 -3.86 15.03 -1.69
CA LEU A 160 -4.82 14.20 -0.98
C LEU A 160 -6.12 14.96 -0.69
N ARG A 161 -6.05 16.22 -0.25
CA ARG A 161 -7.22 17.06 0.01
C ARG A 161 -8.02 17.38 -1.25
N SER A 162 -7.34 17.60 -2.38
CA SER A 162 -8.01 17.93 -3.65
C SER A 162 -8.89 16.80 -4.20
N THR A 163 -8.75 15.59 -3.69
CA THR A 163 -9.45 14.40 -4.19
C THR A 163 -10.62 13.96 -3.33
N GLU A 164 -11.04 14.75 -2.32
CA GLU A 164 -12.14 14.44 -1.40
C GLU A 164 -12.04 13.05 -0.76
N ILE A 165 -10.83 12.58 -0.47
CA ILE A 165 -10.61 11.31 0.20
C ILE A 165 -11.03 11.46 1.66
N GLY A 166 -11.93 10.61 2.10
CA GLY A 166 -12.61 10.72 3.38
C GLY A 166 -11.70 10.67 4.63
N ARG A 167 -10.46 10.14 4.54
CA ARG A 167 -9.48 10.13 5.65
C ARG A 167 -8.05 10.06 5.12
N ALA A 168 -7.22 11.04 5.50
CA ALA A 168 -5.76 10.94 5.46
C ALA A 168 -5.24 10.92 6.91
N HIS A 169 -4.42 9.93 7.26
CA HIS A 169 -3.65 9.92 8.51
C HIS A 169 -2.22 10.40 8.23
N VAL A 170 -1.74 11.32 9.06
CA VAL A 170 -0.36 11.83 9.06
C VAL A 170 0.39 11.19 10.21
#